data_4a4b6d795319d005b990546421df4ad2
#
_entry.id   4a4b6d795319d005b990546421df4ad2
#
_cell.length_a   1.000
_cell.length_b   1.000
_cell.length_c   1.000
_cell.angle_alpha   90.00
_cell.angle_beta   90.00
_cell.angle_gamma   90.00
#
_symmetry.space_group_name_H-M   'P 1'
#
loop_
_entity.id
_entity.type
_entity.pdbx_description
1 polymer ?
#
loop_
_entity_poly.entity_id
_entity_poly.type
_entity_poly.pdbx_seq_one_letter_code
_entity_poly.pdbx_strand_id
1 'polypeptide(L)'
;IGNMGHAVHMHALENGYTIVKEIGGHGVGLEFHEDPWVSYTSEENSGVIMEPGMMFTIEPMVNMGSDEVYTDEEDDWTVRTEDGMPSAQWEVTVLVTEDGCEVICW
;
A
#
# COMPACT_ATOMS: atom_id res chain seq x y z
N ILE A 1 3.30 -4.80 10.50
CA ILE A 1 2.86 -4.19 9.21
C ILE A 1 3.85 -3.10 8.80
N GLY A 2 4.39 -2.34 9.74
CA GLY A 2 5.36 -1.30 9.42
C GLY A 2 6.60 -1.81 8.68
N ASN A 3 7.11 -2.96 9.05
CA ASN A 3 8.26 -3.57 8.36
C ASN A 3 7.95 -3.95 6.92
N MET A 4 6.73 -4.41 6.65
CA MET A 4 6.29 -4.72 5.29
C MET A 4 6.24 -3.44 4.44
N GLY A 5 5.61 -2.39 4.96
CA GLY A 5 5.55 -1.10 4.27
C GLY A 5 6.92 -0.51 4.01
N HIS A 6 7.83 -0.61 4.98
CA HIS A 6 9.22 -0.19 4.82
C HIS A 6 9.93 -0.97 3.71
N ALA A 7 9.74 -2.28 3.65
CA ALA A 7 10.34 -3.13 2.62
C ALA A 7 9.84 -2.75 1.21
N VAL A 8 8.54 -2.47 1.08
CA VAL A 8 7.95 -1.99 -0.19
C VAL A 8 8.59 -0.67 -0.62
N HIS A 9 8.71 0.28 0.32
CA HIS A 9 9.30 1.60 0.06
C HIS A 9 10.76 1.49 -0.39
N MET A 10 11.55 0.74 0.35
CA MET A 10 12.97 0.56 0.01
C MET A 10 13.16 -0.13 -1.35
N HIS A 11 12.35 -1.14 -1.65
CA HIS A 11 12.42 -1.82 -2.93
C HIS A 11 12.10 -0.87 -4.10
N ALA A 12 11.07 -0.03 -3.95
CA ALA A 12 10.74 0.97 -4.95
C ALA A 12 11.87 1.98 -5.16
N LEU A 13 12.42 2.53 -4.07
CA LEU A 13 13.51 3.51 -4.13
C LEU A 13 14.77 2.94 -4.78
N GLU A 14 15.15 1.70 -4.47
CA GLU A 14 16.30 1.01 -5.05
C GLU A 14 16.16 0.84 -6.56
N ASN A 15 14.94 0.78 -7.07
CA ASN A 15 14.64 0.65 -8.49
C ASN A 15 14.32 1.99 -9.17
N GLY A 16 14.50 3.10 -8.48
CA GLY A 16 14.31 4.45 -9.02
C GLY A 16 12.86 4.93 -9.06
N TYR A 17 11.98 4.31 -8.28
CA TYR A 17 10.56 4.68 -8.19
C TYR A 17 10.22 5.26 -6.82
N THR A 18 9.07 5.90 -6.73
CA THR A 18 8.53 6.42 -5.46
C THR A 18 7.20 5.77 -5.13
N ILE A 19 6.81 5.85 -3.87
CA ILE A 19 5.54 5.31 -3.37
C ILE A 19 4.67 6.47 -2.88
N VAL A 20 3.40 6.46 -3.27
CA VAL A 20 2.41 7.43 -2.79
C VAL A 20 2.19 7.23 -1.29
N LYS A 21 2.26 8.30 -0.51
CA LYS A 21 2.18 8.26 0.96
C LYS A 21 0.76 8.37 1.50
N GLU A 22 -0.08 9.16 0.85
CA GLU A 22 -1.42 9.51 1.33
C GLU A 22 -2.44 8.39 1.19
N ILE A 23 -2.16 7.41 0.33
CA ILE A 23 -3.06 6.30 0.03
C ILE A 23 -2.35 5.01 0.38
N GLY A 24 -3.03 4.15 1.10
CA GLY A 24 -2.48 2.87 1.54
C GLY A 24 -3.47 1.73 1.37
N GLY A 25 -3.13 0.59 1.92
CA GLY A 25 -4.00 -0.56 1.99
C GLY A 25 -4.85 -0.57 3.25
N HIS A 26 -5.60 -1.63 3.42
CA HIS A 26 -6.59 -1.72 4.49
C HIS A 26 -6.83 -3.17 4.89
N GLY A 27 -7.34 -3.35 6.12
CA GLY A 27 -7.89 -4.61 6.54
C GLY A 27 -9.14 -4.94 5.72
N VAL A 28 -9.43 -6.22 5.60
CA VAL A 28 -10.61 -6.72 4.91
C VAL A 28 -11.11 -7.97 5.63
N GLY A 29 -12.40 -8.12 5.75
CA GLY A 29 -13.00 -9.27 6.41
C GLY A 29 -14.50 -9.12 6.49
N LEU A 30 -15.02 -8.55 7.56
CA LEU A 30 -16.44 -8.27 7.70
C LEU A 30 -16.89 -7.11 6.81
N GLU A 31 -15.98 -6.15 6.60
CA GLU A 31 -16.21 -5.01 5.72
C GLU A 31 -15.17 -4.97 4.61
N PHE A 32 -15.49 -4.26 3.52
CA PHE A 32 -14.58 -4.10 2.39
C PHE A 32 -13.33 -3.32 2.79
N HIS A 33 -13.52 -2.25 3.56
CA HIS A 33 -12.45 -1.45 4.14
C HIS A 33 -12.62 -1.43 5.66
N GLU A 34 -11.66 -1.96 6.37
CA GLU A 34 -11.63 -1.94 7.83
C GLU A 34 -10.19 -1.80 8.35
N ASP A 35 -10.04 -1.58 9.66
CA ASP A 35 -8.72 -1.56 10.27
C ASP A 35 -7.97 -2.89 10.03
N PRO A 36 -6.64 -2.87 9.97
CA PRO A 36 -5.77 -1.69 10.14
C PRO A 36 -5.54 -0.90 8.85
N TRP A 37 -5.09 0.33 8.98
CA TRP A 37 -4.48 1.10 7.89
C TRP A 37 -3.11 0.49 7.56
N VAL A 38 -2.83 0.32 6.26
CA VAL A 38 -1.58 -0.29 5.79
C VAL A 38 -0.79 0.73 4.98
N SER A 39 0.26 1.28 5.59
CA SER A 39 1.18 2.21 4.92
C SER A 39 2.26 1.45 4.16
N TYR A 40 2.66 1.98 3.01
CA TYR A 40 3.79 1.45 2.23
C TYR A 40 5.01 2.38 2.27
N THR A 41 5.03 3.33 3.20
CA THR A 41 6.16 4.22 3.46
C THR A 41 6.47 4.31 4.94
N SER A 42 6.10 3.29 5.69
CA SER A 42 6.29 3.23 7.14
C SER A 42 7.74 2.99 7.52
N GLU A 43 8.05 3.28 8.77
CA GLU A 43 9.36 3.00 9.36
C GLU A 43 9.44 1.55 9.86
N GLU A 44 10.66 1.03 9.96
CA GLU A 44 10.89 -0.28 10.56
C GLU A 44 10.41 -0.31 12.01
N ASN A 45 9.93 -1.47 12.44
CA ASN A 45 9.46 -1.74 13.79
C ASN A 45 8.33 -0.82 14.24
N SER A 46 7.50 -0.39 13.30
CA SER A 46 6.35 0.47 13.56
C SER A 46 5.03 -0.21 13.19
N GLY A 47 3.93 0.39 13.62
CA GLY A 47 2.59 -0.04 13.26
C GLY A 47 2.11 -1.28 13.98
N VAL A 48 1.03 -1.84 13.48
CA VAL A 48 0.35 -3.01 14.05
C VAL A 48 1.18 -4.27 13.85
N ILE A 49 1.29 -5.09 14.88
CA ILE A 49 1.95 -6.40 14.80
C ILE A 49 1.03 -7.35 14.04
N MET A 50 1.59 -8.05 13.05
CA MET A 50 0.85 -9.07 12.32
C MET A 50 0.58 -10.27 13.20
N GLU A 51 -0.66 -10.72 13.20
CA GLU A 51 -1.08 -11.93 13.91
C GLU A 51 -1.74 -12.89 12.94
N PRO A 52 -1.57 -14.23 13.12
CA PRO A 52 -2.24 -15.21 12.27
C PRO A 52 -3.75 -14.98 12.25
N GLY A 53 -4.34 -15.05 11.06
CA GLY A 53 -5.76 -14.79 10.84
C GLY A 53 -6.08 -13.39 10.37
N MET A 54 -5.15 -12.45 10.45
CA MET A 54 -5.34 -11.11 9.90
C MET A 54 -5.39 -11.16 8.37
N MET A 55 -6.31 -10.38 7.79
CA MET A 55 -6.39 -10.19 6.35
C MET A 55 -6.30 -8.70 6.04
N PHE A 56 -5.47 -8.36 5.07
CA PHE A 56 -5.34 -6.98 4.61
C PHE A 56 -4.86 -6.94 3.17
N THR A 57 -4.96 -5.75 2.55
CA THR A 57 -4.51 -5.57 1.17
C THR A 57 -3.08 -5.06 1.10
N ILE A 58 -2.38 -5.44 0.04
CA ILE A 58 -1.10 -4.85 -0.36
C ILE A 58 -1.32 -4.27 -1.75
N GLU A 59 -1.35 -2.95 -1.83
CA GLU A 59 -1.77 -2.23 -3.04
C GLU A 59 -0.97 -0.94 -3.27
N PRO A 60 0.35 -0.97 -3.20
CA PRO A 60 1.14 0.26 -3.33
C PRO A 60 0.95 0.92 -4.69
N MET A 61 0.87 2.25 -4.67
CA MET A 61 0.90 3.06 -5.87
C MET A 61 2.33 3.47 -6.15
N VAL A 62 2.87 3.01 -7.27
CA VAL A 62 4.27 3.18 -7.65
C VAL A 62 4.37 4.23 -8.76
N ASN A 63 5.05 5.32 -8.49
CA ASN A 63 5.23 6.43 -9.42
C ASN A 63 6.63 6.42 -10.02
N MET A 64 6.72 6.75 -11.31
CA MET A 64 8.03 6.91 -11.96
C MET A 64 8.75 8.19 -11.55
N GLY A 65 8.02 9.21 -11.16
CA GLY A 65 8.56 10.51 -10.75
C GLY A 65 8.36 10.79 -9.27
N SER A 66 7.83 11.95 -8.95
CA SER A 66 7.53 12.39 -7.59
C SER A 66 6.44 11.52 -6.94
N ASP A 67 6.49 11.40 -5.62
CA ASP A 67 5.45 10.74 -4.84
C ASP A 67 4.20 11.60 -4.62
N GLU A 68 4.22 12.84 -5.06
CA GLU A 68 3.10 13.77 -4.88
C GLU A 68 1.96 13.49 -5.86
N VAL A 69 0.74 13.51 -5.34
CA VAL A 69 -0.49 13.26 -6.10
C VAL A 69 -1.56 14.27 -5.73
N TYR A 70 -2.57 14.38 -6.57
CA TYR A 70 -3.76 15.20 -6.31
C TYR A 70 -5.01 14.48 -6.80
N THR A 71 -6.14 14.83 -6.21
CA THR A 71 -7.44 14.33 -6.65
C THR A 71 -8.01 15.29 -7.70
N ASP A 72 -8.46 14.74 -8.83
CA ASP A 72 -9.08 15.51 -9.91
C ASP A 72 -10.36 16.18 -9.40
N GLU A 73 -10.45 17.50 -9.52
CA GLU A 73 -11.61 18.26 -9.05
C GLU A 73 -12.86 18.03 -9.90
N GLU A 74 -12.71 17.58 -11.15
CA GLU A 74 -13.85 17.34 -12.04
C GLU A 74 -14.72 16.17 -11.60
N ASP A 75 -14.11 15.12 -11.06
CA ASP A 75 -14.84 13.93 -10.62
C ASP A 75 -14.72 13.64 -9.12
N ASP A 76 -13.87 14.37 -8.39
CA ASP A 76 -13.58 14.17 -6.97
C ASP A 76 -13.15 12.74 -6.62
N TRP A 77 -12.62 12.02 -7.60
CA TRP A 77 -12.31 10.59 -7.46
C TRP A 77 -10.93 10.23 -8.00
N THR A 78 -10.64 10.59 -9.25
CA THR A 78 -9.41 10.20 -9.92
C THR A 78 -8.20 10.84 -9.26
N VAL A 79 -7.22 10.01 -8.87
CA VAL A 79 -5.95 10.45 -8.33
C VAL A 79 -4.92 10.48 -9.45
N ARG A 80 -4.24 11.63 -9.59
CA ARG A 80 -3.24 11.85 -10.63
C ARG A 80 -1.90 12.24 -10.03
N THR A 81 -0.83 11.91 -10.73
CA THR A 81 0.52 12.38 -10.35
C THR A 81 0.65 13.88 -10.60
N GLU A 82 1.27 14.59 -9.67
CA GLU A 82 1.51 16.05 -9.81
C GLU A 82 2.41 16.38 -11.00
N ASP A 83 3.39 15.55 -11.27
CA ASP A 83 4.35 15.77 -12.35
C ASP A 83 3.95 15.19 -13.70
N GLY A 84 2.80 14.52 -13.79
CA GLY A 84 2.32 13.88 -15.02
C GLY A 84 3.07 12.64 -15.43
N MET A 85 4.03 12.16 -14.63
CA MET A 85 4.77 10.94 -14.91
C MET A 85 3.90 9.69 -14.69
N PRO A 86 4.19 8.58 -15.35
CA PRO A 86 3.41 7.35 -15.20
C PRO A 86 3.37 6.82 -13.77
N SER A 87 2.25 6.21 -13.43
CA SER A 87 2.02 5.52 -12.15
C SER A 87 1.36 4.17 -12.43
N ALA A 88 1.62 3.21 -11.57
CA ALA A 88 1.04 1.88 -11.66
C ALA A 88 0.66 1.37 -10.27
N GLN A 89 -0.40 0.57 -10.23
CA GLN A 89 -0.86 -0.08 -9.01
C GLN A 89 -1.27 -1.52 -9.30
N TRP A 90 -0.98 -2.39 -8.35
CA TRP A 90 -1.51 -3.75 -8.32
C TRP A 90 -1.91 -4.07 -6.90
N GLU A 91 -3.03 -4.74 -6.74
CA GLU A 91 -3.58 -5.08 -5.42
C GLU A 91 -3.63 -6.59 -5.23
N VAL A 92 -3.19 -7.02 -4.05
CA VAL A 92 -3.39 -8.39 -3.59
C VAL A 92 -3.99 -8.35 -2.19
N THR A 93 -4.81 -9.35 -1.87
CA THR A 93 -5.29 -9.58 -0.50
C THR A 93 -4.51 -10.75 0.09
N VAL A 94 -3.98 -10.56 1.30
CA VAL A 94 -3.17 -11.57 1.99
C VAL A 94 -3.82 -11.98 3.31
N LEU A 95 -3.65 -13.26 3.64
CA LEU A 95 -3.96 -13.82 4.94
C LEU A 95 -2.65 -14.09 5.67
N VAL A 96 -2.50 -13.56 6.87
CA VAL A 96 -1.36 -13.84 7.73
C VAL A 96 -1.51 -15.25 8.31
N THR A 97 -0.48 -16.08 8.16
CA THR A 97 -0.40 -17.42 8.73
C THR A 97 0.61 -17.47 9.86
N GLU A 98 0.74 -18.58 10.56
CA GLU A 98 1.69 -18.71 11.67
C GLU A 98 3.15 -18.55 11.24
N ASP A 99 3.48 -18.88 10.00
CA ASP A 99 4.86 -18.87 9.49
C ASP A 99 5.05 -17.98 8.24
N GLY A 100 4.05 -17.20 7.88
CA GLY A 100 4.17 -16.31 6.71
C GLY A 100 2.84 -15.73 6.28
N CYS A 101 2.55 -15.79 4.99
CA CYS A 101 1.28 -15.33 4.46
C CYS A 101 0.84 -16.17 3.25
N GLU A 102 -0.45 -16.12 2.99
CA GLU A 102 -1.08 -16.71 1.81
C GLU A 102 -1.74 -15.60 0.99
N VAL A 103 -1.47 -15.56 -0.30
CA VAL A 103 -2.17 -14.64 -1.21
C VAL A 103 -3.52 -15.26 -1.57
N ILE A 104 -4.59 -14.59 -1.17
CA ILE A 104 -5.96 -15.08 -1.35
C ILE A 104 -6.56 -14.57 -2.65
N CYS A 105 -6.30 -13.29 -2.98
CA CYS A 105 -6.89 -12.63 -4.13
C CYS A 105 -5.84 -11.72 -4.79
N TRP A 106 -5.88 -11.71 -6.10
CA TRP A 106 -4.97 -10.87 -6.92
C TRP A 106 -5.76 -9.75 -7.59
#